data_148efd3e72783984811dcd2275bd4105
#
_entry.id   148efd3e72783984811dcd2275bd4105
#
_cell.length_a   1.000
_cell.length_b   1.000
_cell.length_c   1.000
_cell.angle_alpha   90.00
_cell.angle_beta   90.00
_cell.angle_gamma   90.00
#
_symmetry.space_group_name_H-M   'P 1'
#
loop_
_entity.id
_entity.type
_entity.pdbx_description
1 polymer ?
#
loop_
_entity_poly.entity_id
_entity_poly.type
_entity_poly.pdbx_seq_one_letter_code
_entity_poly.pdbx_strand_id
1 'polypeptide(L)'
;MRIPVYLFCGFLDAGKTSFLQETLEDPKFSTGERTLLLLCEDGEIEFDTAKIPGGNVSIVPVESEAALTADLLKSYTKQHRAERIVIEYNGMWPLQTLYDALPKNWDIFQIITVANGSTFPMYLANLRQQAVDQLRDPEVVLFNRIAPETDKATLHRAVRMVNRRATILFENTQGELDVDEIEDPLPFDKNADEITLRDEDYGVFYLDIMDHPDDYKGKTIRFKAYVCQTDRAPKGCFVAGRFAMTCCAEDITYCGMVCEAANAAALPHRSWADVVATVDVRKHAIYEGPGPWLTAVSATPGDMPAEELVYFLR
;
A
#
# COMPACT_ATOMS: atom_id res chain seq x y z
N MET A 1 -19.08 10.16 -15.25
CA MET A 1 -18.59 10.51 -13.91
C MET A 1 -18.27 9.22 -13.20
N ARG A 2 -17.07 9.07 -12.63
CA ARG A 2 -16.73 7.93 -11.79
C ARG A 2 -17.31 8.13 -10.41
N ILE A 3 -17.77 7.06 -9.79
CA ILE A 3 -18.37 7.07 -8.44
C ILE A 3 -17.36 6.43 -7.50
N PRO A 4 -16.89 7.13 -6.47
CA PRO A 4 -15.94 6.58 -5.53
C PRO A 4 -16.60 5.50 -4.65
N VAL A 5 -15.86 4.42 -4.42
CA VAL A 5 -16.23 3.29 -3.59
C VAL A 5 -15.28 3.21 -2.40
N TYR A 6 -15.84 3.20 -1.20
CA TYR A 6 -15.14 2.92 0.06
C TYR A 6 -15.52 1.52 0.50
N LEU A 7 -14.55 0.62 0.57
CA LEU A 7 -14.75 -0.78 0.88
C LEU A 7 -14.24 -1.11 2.28
N PHE A 8 -15.12 -1.65 3.11
CA PHE A 8 -14.81 -2.09 4.47
C PHE A 8 -14.86 -3.61 4.54
N CYS A 9 -13.70 -4.20 4.79
CA CYS A 9 -13.48 -5.63 4.93
C CYS A 9 -13.25 -6.02 6.38
N GLY A 10 -13.34 -7.30 6.68
CA GLY A 10 -13.13 -7.85 8.03
C GLY A 10 -14.11 -8.98 8.31
N PHE A 11 -13.75 -9.87 9.22
CA PHE A 11 -14.63 -10.96 9.66
C PHE A 11 -15.86 -10.45 10.42
N LEU A 12 -16.85 -11.30 10.58
CA LEU A 12 -18.02 -11.01 11.42
C LEU A 12 -17.53 -10.60 12.84
N ASP A 13 -18.22 -9.66 13.44
CA ASP A 13 -17.91 -9.09 14.76
C ASP A 13 -16.53 -8.41 14.89
N ALA A 14 -15.85 -8.16 13.76
CA ALA A 14 -14.61 -7.39 13.77
C ALA A 14 -14.80 -5.92 14.17
N GLY A 15 -16.03 -5.41 14.17
CA GLY A 15 -16.34 -4.02 14.48
C GLY A 15 -16.49 -3.11 13.25
N LYS A 16 -16.67 -3.68 12.06
CA LYS A 16 -16.89 -2.94 10.81
C LYS A 16 -18.03 -1.93 10.91
N THR A 17 -19.20 -2.38 11.35
CA THR A 17 -20.43 -1.56 11.48
C THR A 17 -20.21 -0.37 12.40
N SER A 18 -19.55 -0.57 13.56
CA SER A 18 -19.26 0.52 14.50
C SER A 18 -18.30 1.55 13.89
N PHE A 19 -17.21 1.10 13.28
CA PHE A 19 -16.24 1.96 12.61
C PHE A 19 -16.87 2.71 11.43
N LEU A 20 -17.75 2.05 10.69
CA LEU A 20 -18.51 2.65 9.59
C LEU A 20 -19.51 3.70 10.10
N GLN A 21 -20.20 3.45 11.20
CA GLN A 21 -21.11 4.40 11.84
C GLN A 21 -20.36 5.68 12.21
N GLU A 22 -19.21 5.56 12.89
CA GLU A 22 -18.37 6.69 13.27
C GLU A 22 -17.86 7.46 12.03
N THR A 23 -17.45 6.74 10.98
CA THR A 23 -17.02 7.33 9.71
C THR A 23 -18.16 8.14 9.05
N LEU A 24 -19.36 7.60 9.05
CA LEU A 24 -20.52 8.29 8.48
C LEU A 24 -21.01 9.46 9.34
N GLU A 25 -20.76 9.45 10.65
CA GLU A 25 -21.04 10.55 11.57
C GLU A 25 -20.04 11.70 11.44
N ASP A 26 -18.81 11.45 10.91
CA ASP A 26 -17.82 12.51 10.73
C ASP A 26 -18.26 13.50 9.65
N PRO A 27 -18.44 14.81 10.00
CA PRO A 27 -18.81 15.84 9.03
C PRO A 27 -17.78 16.04 7.90
N LYS A 28 -16.52 15.62 8.10
CA LYS A 28 -15.50 15.66 7.04
C LYS A 28 -15.72 14.60 5.98
N PHE A 29 -16.25 13.46 6.37
CA PHE A 29 -16.63 12.40 5.45
C PHE A 29 -18.02 12.64 4.86
N SER A 30 -18.99 13.03 5.68
CA SER A 30 -20.38 13.26 5.26
C SER A 30 -20.61 14.72 4.87
N THR A 31 -20.14 15.10 3.67
CA THR A 31 -20.18 16.47 3.15
C THR A 31 -21.40 16.78 2.28
N GLY A 32 -22.40 15.88 2.25
CA GLY A 32 -23.70 16.08 1.60
C GLY A 32 -23.96 15.23 0.36
N GLU A 33 -23.00 14.39 -0.05
CA GLU A 33 -23.18 13.45 -1.16
C GLU A 33 -24.22 12.38 -0.83
N ARG A 34 -25.01 12.00 -1.84
CA ARG A 34 -25.91 10.86 -1.72
C ARG A 34 -25.10 9.57 -1.66
N THR A 35 -25.00 9.01 -0.47
CA THR A 35 -24.26 7.80 -0.18
C THR A 35 -25.18 6.59 -0.23
N LEU A 36 -24.79 5.58 -1.00
CA LEU A 36 -25.40 4.26 -0.96
C LEU A 36 -24.50 3.35 -0.12
N LEU A 37 -25.01 2.89 1.02
CA LEU A 37 -24.38 1.91 1.88
C LEU A 37 -24.91 0.52 1.54
N LEU A 38 -24.05 -0.35 1.05
CA LEU A 38 -24.37 -1.76 0.80
C LEU A 38 -23.92 -2.61 1.99
N LEU A 39 -24.84 -3.35 2.58
CA LEU A 39 -24.58 -4.28 3.66
C LEU A 39 -24.58 -5.71 3.11
N CYS A 40 -23.39 -6.33 3.09
CA CYS A 40 -23.22 -7.72 2.64
C CYS A 40 -23.17 -8.71 3.80
N GLU A 41 -23.39 -8.26 5.02
CA GLU A 41 -23.34 -9.08 6.23
C GLU A 41 -24.41 -8.62 7.21
N ASP A 42 -25.14 -9.59 7.81
CA ASP A 42 -26.10 -9.31 8.88
C ASP A 42 -25.34 -9.29 10.21
N GLY A 43 -25.04 -8.11 10.71
CA GLY A 43 -24.45 -7.90 12.03
C GLY A 43 -25.51 -7.67 13.11
N GLU A 44 -25.11 -7.77 14.39
CA GLU A 44 -25.99 -7.45 15.53
C GLU A 44 -26.25 -5.96 15.71
N ILE A 45 -25.42 -5.10 15.09
CA ILE A 45 -25.48 -3.63 15.23
C ILE A 45 -26.20 -3.04 14.05
N GLU A 46 -27.26 -2.29 14.31
CA GLU A 46 -27.98 -1.51 13.31
C GLU A 46 -27.42 -0.10 13.19
N PHE A 47 -27.43 0.45 11.97
CA PHE A 47 -27.02 1.83 11.71
C PHE A 47 -28.03 2.84 12.25
N ASP A 48 -27.54 3.81 13.03
CA ASP A 48 -28.34 4.96 13.49
C ASP A 48 -28.23 6.12 12.47
N THR A 49 -29.13 6.09 11.49
CA THR A 49 -29.14 7.11 10.43
C THR A 49 -29.49 8.52 10.93
N ALA A 50 -30.08 8.64 12.13
CA ALA A 50 -30.40 9.95 12.71
C ALA A 50 -29.16 10.73 13.15
N LYS A 51 -28.05 10.04 13.40
CA LYS A 51 -26.78 10.65 13.77
C LYS A 51 -25.92 11.08 12.56
N ILE A 52 -26.27 10.63 11.36
CA ILE A 52 -25.47 10.92 10.17
C ILE A 52 -25.80 12.33 9.67
N PRO A 53 -24.81 13.24 9.54
CA PRO A 53 -25.02 14.60 9.07
C PRO A 53 -25.63 14.62 7.67
N GLY A 54 -26.68 15.44 7.48
CA GLY A 54 -27.33 15.63 6.18
C GLY A 54 -28.31 14.53 5.76
N GLY A 55 -28.36 13.37 6.43
CA GLY A 55 -29.36 12.31 6.20
C GLY A 55 -29.38 11.72 4.79
N ASN A 56 -28.31 11.87 4.01
CA ASN A 56 -28.26 11.48 2.60
C ASN A 56 -27.70 10.04 2.40
N VAL A 57 -27.92 9.15 3.35
CA VAL A 57 -27.45 7.76 3.29
C VAL A 57 -28.63 6.83 3.05
N SER A 58 -28.55 6.03 2.00
CA SER A 58 -29.50 4.94 1.72
C SER A 58 -28.80 3.60 2.04
N ILE A 59 -29.40 2.82 2.91
CA ILE A 59 -28.86 1.52 3.33
C ILE A 59 -29.60 0.41 2.57
N VAL A 60 -28.87 -0.48 1.92
CA VAL A 60 -29.42 -1.57 1.11
C VAL A 60 -28.68 -2.88 1.44
N PRO A 61 -29.39 -3.91 1.90
CA PRO A 61 -28.79 -5.21 2.12
C PRO A 61 -28.51 -5.94 0.79
N VAL A 62 -27.42 -6.72 0.78
CA VAL A 62 -27.08 -7.68 -0.27
C VAL A 62 -27.11 -9.07 0.37
N GLU A 63 -28.20 -9.80 0.17
CA GLU A 63 -28.53 -11.01 0.94
C GLU A 63 -27.62 -12.21 0.68
N SER A 64 -26.90 -12.23 -0.45
CA SER A 64 -26.01 -13.35 -0.78
C SER A 64 -24.91 -12.95 -1.76
N GLU A 65 -23.81 -13.69 -1.74
CA GLU A 65 -22.72 -13.53 -2.70
C GLU A 65 -23.21 -13.65 -4.16
N ALA A 66 -24.11 -14.59 -4.43
CA ALA A 66 -24.68 -14.81 -5.76
C ALA A 66 -25.54 -13.63 -6.27
N ALA A 67 -26.09 -12.82 -5.37
CA ALA A 67 -26.85 -11.63 -5.73
C ALA A 67 -25.94 -10.48 -6.16
N LEU A 68 -24.66 -10.50 -5.82
CA LEU A 68 -23.69 -9.45 -6.12
C LEU A 68 -23.33 -9.46 -7.61
N THR A 69 -24.07 -8.69 -8.40
CA THR A 69 -23.86 -8.61 -9.86
C THR A 69 -23.76 -7.14 -10.31
N ALA A 70 -23.04 -6.91 -11.42
CA ALA A 70 -22.91 -5.56 -11.99
C ALA A 70 -24.25 -4.89 -12.30
N ASP A 71 -25.25 -5.65 -12.71
CA ASP A 71 -26.56 -5.12 -13.05
C ASP A 71 -27.36 -4.75 -11.81
N LEU A 72 -27.27 -5.54 -10.72
CA LEU A 72 -27.86 -5.17 -9.44
C LEU A 72 -27.23 -3.88 -8.91
N LEU A 73 -25.89 -3.79 -8.87
CA LEU A 73 -25.17 -2.63 -8.38
C LEU A 73 -25.48 -1.37 -9.19
N LYS A 74 -25.61 -1.47 -10.53
CA LYS A 74 -26.07 -0.36 -11.39
C LYS A 74 -27.51 0.05 -11.08
N SER A 75 -28.39 -0.93 -10.82
CA SER A 75 -29.80 -0.65 -10.51
C SER A 75 -29.93 0.14 -9.21
N TYR A 76 -29.20 -0.27 -8.17
CA TYR A 76 -29.17 0.43 -6.88
C TYR A 76 -28.59 1.85 -7.02
N THR A 77 -27.48 1.99 -7.76
CA THR A 77 -26.89 3.31 -8.04
C THR A 77 -27.91 4.27 -8.64
N LYS A 78 -28.68 3.79 -9.64
CA LYS A 78 -29.68 4.60 -10.32
C LYS A 78 -30.90 4.89 -9.43
N GLN A 79 -31.39 3.91 -8.70
CA GLN A 79 -32.54 4.03 -7.81
C GLN A 79 -32.29 5.06 -6.71
N HIS A 80 -31.10 5.03 -6.09
CA HIS A 80 -30.72 5.91 -4.99
C HIS A 80 -29.99 7.17 -5.46
N ARG A 81 -29.74 7.31 -6.78
CA ARG A 81 -28.97 8.43 -7.37
C ARG A 81 -27.64 8.63 -6.67
N ALA A 82 -26.96 7.53 -6.35
CA ALA A 82 -25.76 7.53 -5.53
C ALA A 82 -24.63 8.30 -6.20
N GLU A 83 -23.94 9.13 -5.41
CA GLU A 83 -22.75 9.88 -5.77
C GLU A 83 -21.49 9.29 -5.12
N ARG A 84 -21.69 8.51 -4.05
CA ARG A 84 -20.68 7.78 -3.31
C ARG A 84 -21.21 6.42 -2.90
N ILE A 85 -20.37 5.41 -2.95
CA ILE A 85 -20.70 4.04 -2.52
C ILE A 85 -19.86 3.72 -1.30
N VAL A 86 -20.48 3.12 -0.31
CA VAL A 86 -19.83 2.52 0.85
C VAL A 86 -20.28 1.08 0.92
N ILE A 87 -19.36 0.14 1.10
CA ILE A 87 -19.65 -1.29 1.15
C ILE A 87 -19.12 -1.86 2.45
N GLU A 88 -20.00 -2.39 3.29
CA GLU A 88 -19.64 -3.31 4.36
C GLU A 88 -19.64 -4.73 3.79
N TYR A 89 -18.44 -5.25 3.49
CA TYR A 89 -18.32 -6.51 2.78
C TYR A 89 -18.35 -7.70 3.75
N ASN A 90 -18.90 -8.80 3.28
CA ASN A 90 -18.94 -10.05 4.05
C ASN A 90 -17.54 -10.68 4.12
N GLY A 91 -17.05 -10.89 5.33
CA GLY A 91 -15.70 -11.39 5.56
C GLY A 91 -15.44 -12.84 5.10
N MET A 92 -16.47 -13.57 4.69
CA MET A 92 -16.36 -14.94 4.18
C MET A 92 -16.43 -15.02 2.66
N TRP A 93 -16.84 -13.92 1.97
CA TRP A 93 -16.90 -13.90 0.51
C TRP A 93 -15.55 -13.49 -0.09
N PRO A 94 -15.09 -14.15 -1.17
CA PRO A 94 -13.86 -13.73 -1.86
C PRO A 94 -13.98 -12.30 -2.40
N LEU A 95 -12.96 -11.47 -2.20
CA LEU A 95 -12.93 -10.10 -2.74
C LEU A 95 -13.02 -10.08 -4.26
N GLN A 96 -12.51 -11.11 -4.92
CA GLN A 96 -12.60 -11.25 -6.39
C GLN A 96 -14.05 -11.21 -6.88
N THR A 97 -15.00 -11.80 -6.13
CA THR A 97 -16.44 -11.75 -6.49
C THR A 97 -16.95 -10.31 -6.56
N LEU A 98 -16.54 -9.45 -5.63
CA LEU A 98 -16.88 -8.03 -5.69
C LEU A 98 -16.22 -7.35 -6.89
N TYR A 99 -14.92 -7.58 -7.09
CA TYR A 99 -14.17 -6.94 -8.18
C TYR A 99 -14.77 -7.27 -9.55
N ASP A 100 -15.17 -8.52 -9.77
CA ASP A 100 -15.81 -8.96 -11.00
C ASP A 100 -17.22 -8.35 -11.20
N ALA A 101 -17.90 -8.02 -10.10
CA ALA A 101 -19.23 -7.43 -10.10
C ALA A 101 -19.22 -5.90 -10.22
N LEU A 102 -18.08 -5.22 -10.07
CA LEU A 102 -18.01 -3.76 -10.07
C LEU A 102 -18.49 -3.16 -11.40
N PRO A 103 -19.43 -2.20 -11.38
CA PRO A 103 -19.77 -1.42 -12.56
C PRO A 103 -18.56 -0.62 -13.08
N LYS A 104 -18.41 -0.50 -14.40
CA LYS A 104 -17.27 0.21 -15.03
C LYS A 104 -17.09 1.67 -14.61
N ASN A 105 -18.11 2.29 -14.07
CA ASN A 105 -18.09 3.68 -13.60
C ASN A 105 -17.89 3.80 -12.09
N TRP A 106 -17.73 2.68 -11.38
CA TRP A 106 -17.31 2.68 -9.98
C TRP A 106 -15.78 2.60 -9.92
N ASP A 107 -15.20 3.32 -8.95
CA ASP A 107 -13.77 3.39 -8.75
C ASP A 107 -13.48 3.14 -7.28
N ILE A 108 -12.76 2.09 -6.96
CA ILE A 108 -12.37 1.82 -5.57
C ILE A 108 -11.42 2.94 -5.18
N PHE A 109 -11.87 3.76 -4.25
CA PHE A 109 -11.11 4.90 -3.75
C PHE A 109 -10.30 4.52 -2.51
N GLN A 110 -10.86 3.66 -1.66
CA GLN A 110 -10.19 3.20 -0.44
C GLN A 110 -10.72 1.84 0.01
N ILE A 111 -9.81 0.98 0.46
CA ILE A 111 -10.12 -0.30 1.10
C ILE A 111 -9.57 -0.24 2.53
N ILE A 112 -10.44 -0.51 3.49
CA ILE A 112 -10.08 -0.58 4.91
C ILE A 112 -10.45 -1.96 5.43
N THR A 113 -9.49 -2.66 6.03
CA THR A 113 -9.78 -3.90 6.76
C THR A 113 -9.83 -3.62 8.24
N VAL A 114 -10.95 -3.95 8.87
CA VAL A 114 -11.15 -3.88 10.32
C VAL A 114 -11.03 -5.29 10.90
N ALA A 115 -10.18 -5.46 11.89
CA ALA A 115 -9.95 -6.75 12.52
C ALA A 115 -9.88 -6.62 14.05
N ASN A 116 -10.47 -7.56 14.74
CA ASN A 116 -10.32 -7.64 16.19
C ASN A 116 -8.95 -8.24 16.54
N GLY A 117 -8.07 -7.43 17.17
CA GLY A 117 -6.70 -7.81 17.48
C GLY A 117 -6.54 -9.05 18.33
N SER A 118 -7.53 -9.37 19.19
CA SER A 118 -7.49 -10.55 20.05
C SER A 118 -7.88 -11.84 19.32
N THR A 119 -8.77 -11.77 18.33
CA THR A 119 -9.30 -12.95 17.62
C THR A 119 -8.67 -13.16 16.24
N PHE A 120 -8.06 -12.15 15.65
CA PHE A 120 -7.49 -12.23 14.31
C PHE A 120 -6.42 -13.32 14.14
N PRO A 121 -5.50 -13.58 15.12
CA PRO A 121 -4.56 -14.69 15.01
C PRO A 121 -5.24 -16.05 14.87
N MET A 122 -6.39 -16.25 15.52
CA MET A 122 -7.19 -17.47 15.40
C MET A 122 -7.80 -17.59 13.97
N TYR A 123 -8.32 -16.51 13.43
CA TYR A 123 -8.83 -16.49 12.05
C TYR A 123 -7.71 -16.79 11.05
N LEU A 124 -6.54 -16.17 11.22
CA LEU A 124 -5.38 -16.42 10.36
C LEU A 124 -4.94 -17.90 10.40
N ALA A 125 -5.02 -18.54 11.56
CA ALA A 125 -4.66 -19.94 11.71
C ALA A 125 -5.69 -20.92 11.11
N ASN A 126 -7.00 -20.63 11.22
CA ASN A 126 -8.08 -21.54 10.84
C ASN A 126 -8.74 -21.21 9.49
N LEU A 127 -8.75 -19.94 9.08
CA LEU A 127 -9.36 -19.44 7.85
C LEU A 127 -8.32 -18.63 7.05
N ARG A 128 -7.13 -19.23 6.88
CA ARG A 128 -5.95 -18.56 6.32
C ARG A 128 -6.22 -17.90 4.98
N GLN A 129 -6.94 -18.57 4.08
CA GLN A 129 -7.21 -18.03 2.76
C GLN A 129 -8.04 -16.76 2.81
N GLN A 130 -9.11 -16.76 3.60
CA GLN A 130 -9.97 -15.58 3.78
C GLN A 130 -9.24 -14.45 4.50
N ALA A 131 -8.47 -14.76 5.55
CA ALA A 131 -7.67 -13.77 6.27
C ALA A 131 -6.62 -13.10 5.36
N VAL A 132 -5.94 -13.89 4.52
CA VAL A 132 -4.96 -13.38 3.54
C VAL A 132 -5.66 -12.53 2.47
N ASP A 133 -6.82 -12.96 1.99
CA ASP A 133 -7.59 -12.20 0.98
C ASP A 133 -7.96 -10.81 1.50
N GLN A 134 -8.40 -10.71 2.75
CA GLN A 134 -8.74 -9.44 3.39
C GLN A 134 -7.53 -8.53 3.71
N LEU A 135 -6.31 -9.06 3.72
CA LEU A 135 -5.10 -8.29 3.94
C LEU A 135 -4.38 -7.89 2.65
N ARG A 136 -4.78 -8.41 1.48
CA ARG A 136 -4.03 -8.26 0.24
C ARG A 136 -4.04 -6.83 -0.30
N ASP A 137 -5.21 -6.22 -0.34
CA ASP A 137 -5.43 -4.98 -1.09
C ASP A 137 -5.70 -3.72 -0.24
N PRO A 138 -5.99 -3.78 1.10
CA PRO A 138 -6.33 -2.59 1.85
C PRO A 138 -5.15 -1.61 1.95
N GLU A 139 -5.46 -0.32 1.85
CA GLU A 139 -4.55 0.77 2.20
C GLU A 139 -4.40 0.94 3.71
N VAL A 140 -5.44 0.54 4.47
CA VAL A 140 -5.45 0.62 5.93
C VAL A 140 -5.93 -0.69 6.52
N VAL A 141 -5.18 -1.21 7.50
CA VAL A 141 -5.60 -2.33 8.36
C VAL A 141 -5.72 -1.80 9.78
N LEU A 142 -6.94 -1.76 10.30
CA LEU A 142 -7.25 -1.35 11.66
C LEU A 142 -7.44 -2.59 12.55
N PHE A 143 -6.54 -2.79 13.49
CA PHE A 143 -6.75 -3.74 14.57
C PHE A 143 -7.36 -3.02 15.77
N ASN A 144 -8.61 -3.31 16.08
CA ASN A 144 -9.29 -2.76 17.25
C ASN A 144 -9.21 -3.68 18.47
N ARG A 145 -9.71 -3.18 19.60
CA ARG A 145 -9.77 -3.91 20.89
C ARG A 145 -8.41 -4.42 21.33
N ILE A 146 -7.36 -3.63 21.08
CA ILE A 146 -6.00 -3.95 21.50
C ILE A 146 -5.89 -3.80 23.03
N ALA A 147 -5.61 -4.90 23.70
CA ALA A 147 -5.30 -4.92 25.13
C ALA A 147 -3.78 -4.75 25.35
N PRO A 148 -3.32 -4.34 26.54
CA PRO A 148 -1.90 -4.18 26.84
C PRO A 148 -1.04 -5.43 26.56
N GLU A 149 -1.64 -6.61 26.72
CA GLU A 149 -1.00 -7.91 26.49
C GLU A 149 -1.05 -8.40 25.04
N THR A 150 -1.73 -7.67 24.14
CA THR A 150 -1.83 -8.04 22.72
C THR A 150 -0.46 -7.99 22.04
N ASP A 151 -0.06 -9.10 21.42
CA ASP A 151 1.18 -9.18 20.62
C ASP A 151 1.02 -8.42 19.28
N LYS A 152 1.22 -7.10 19.33
CA LYS A 152 1.20 -6.22 18.15
C LYS A 152 2.20 -6.68 17.08
N ALA A 153 3.36 -7.26 17.47
CA ALA A 153 4.37 -7.71 16.52
C ALA A 153 3.87 -8.91 15.69
N THR A 154 3.05 -9.79 16.27
CA THR A 154 2.42 -10.87 15.50
C THR A 154 1.38 -10.36 14.52
N LEU A 155 0.57 -9.36 14.89
CA LEU A 155 -0.40 -8.71 13.99
C LEU A 155 0.30 -7.96 12.86
N HIS A 156 1.32 -7.19 13.18
CA HIS A 156 2.18 -6.50 12.22
C HIS A 156 2.76 -7.48 11.17
N ARG A 157 3.43 -8.55 11.61
CA ARG A 157 3.99 -9.57 10.71
C ARG A 157 2.94 -10.22 9.83
N ALA A 158 1.73 -10.47 10.35
CA ALA A 158 0.64 -11.05 9.55
C ALA A 158 0.26 -10.14 8.38
N VAL A 159 0.17 -8.83 8.59
CA VAL A 159 -0.09 -7.86 7.52
C VAL A 159 1.09 -7.79 6.57
N ARG A 160 2.32 -7.62 7.07
CA ARG A 160 3.51 -7.41 6.24
C ARG A 160 3.87 -8.60 5.35
N MET A 161 3.54 -9.83 5.77
CA MET A 161 3.69 -11.02 4.92
C MET A 161 2.82 -10.97 3.66
N VAL A 162 1.71 -10.24 3.68
CA VAL A 162 0.72 -10.19 2.59
C VAL A 162 0.76 -8.84 1.88
N ASN A 163 0.77 -7.75 2.67
CA ASN A 163 0.68 -6.38 2.18
C ASN A 163 1.66 -5.49 2.93
N ARG A 164 2.75 -5.18 2.26
CA ARG A 164 3.81 -4.36 2.85
C ARG A 164 3.50 -2.87 2.83
N ARG A 165 2.43 -2.44 2.11
CA ARG A 165 2.09 -1.02 1.92
C ARG A 165 1.00 -0.53 2.86
N ALA A 166 0.19 -1.43 3.41
CA ALA A 166 -0.91 -1.04 4.26
C ALA A 166 -0.43 -0.22 5.45
N THR A 167 -1.09 0.88 5.74
CA THR A 167 -0.97 1.54 7.04
C THR A 167 -1.63 0.67 8.08
N ILE A 168 -0.90 0.29 9.12
CA ILE A 168 -1.44 -0.49 10.24
C ILE A 168 -1.75 0.47 11.38
N LEU A 169 -2.99 0.39 11.86
CA LEU A 169 -3.47 1.15 13.00
C LEU A 169 -3.89 0.19 14.12
N PHE A 170 -3.60 0.57 15.34
CA PHE A 170 -4.02 -0.14 16.54
C PHE A 170 -4.95 0.74 17.36
N GLU A 171 -6.16 0.28 17.62
CA GLU A 171 -7.11 0.93 18.50
C GLU A 171 -7.20 0.16 19.82
N ASN A 172 -6.95 0.83 20.92
CA ASN A 172 -7.06 0.22 22.24
C ASN A 172 -8.52 0.08 22.69
N THR A 173 -8.74 -0.51 23.85
CA THR A 173 -10.09 -0.70 24.42
C THR A 173 -10.77 0.58 24.86
N GLN A 174 -10.08 1.71 24.88
CA GLN A 174 -10.58 3.05 25.16
C GLN A 174 -10.91 3.86 23.89
N GLY A 175 -10.65 3.30 22.69
CA GLY A 175 -10.85 3.97 21.40
C GLY A 175 -9.68 4.90 21.00
N GLU A 176 -8.53 4.82 21.68
CA GLU A 176 -7.35 5.58 21.30
C GLU A 176 -6.61 4.85 20.14
N LEU A 177 -6.26 5.60 19.11
CA LEU A 177 -5.58 5.10 17.93
C LEU A 177 -4.08 5.35 18.02
N ASP A 178 -3.30 4.28 17.83
CA ASP A 178 -1.86 4.32 17.63
C ASP A 178 -1.52 3.88 16.18
N VAL A 179 -0.59 4.58 15.55
CA VAL A 179 0.03 4.09 14.31
C VAL A 179 1.05 3.01 14.67
N ASP A 180 1.16 2.00 13.82
CA ASP A 180 2.17 0.97 13.95
C ASP A 180 3.58 1.56 13.71
N GLU A 181 4.41 1.53 14.75
CA GLU A 181 5.80 2.01 14.72
C GLU A 181 6.81 0.85 14.67
N ILE A 182 6.33 -0.39 14.47
CA ILE A 182 7.21 -1.55 14.36
C ILE A 182 7.95 -1.47 13.02
N GLU A 183 9.27 -1.37 13.10
CA GLU A 183 10.12 -1.34 11.92
C GLU A 183 10.11 -2.70 11.21
N ASP A 184 9.88 -2.68 9.90
CA ASP A 184 10.04 -3.86 9.06
C ASP A 184 11.55 -4.16 8.90
N PRO A 185 11.99 -5.40 9.09
CA PRO A 185 13.36 -5.76 8.82
C PRO A 185 13.66 -5.52 7.33
N LEU A 186 14.82 -4.94 7.04
CA LEU A 186 15.28 -4.80 5.66
C LEU A 186 15.29 -6.17 4.96
N PRO A 187 14.82 -6.27 3.71
CA PRO A 187 14.75 -7.54 2.99
C PRO A 187 16.10 -8.06 2.52
N PHE A 188 17.18 -7.38 2.89
CA PHE A 188 18.57 -7.71 2.61
C PHE A 188 19.43 -7.48 3.85
N ASP A 189 20.58 -8.12 3.91
CA ASP A 189 21.54 -7.92 5.00
C ASP A 189 22.32 -6.61 4.79
N LYS A 190 21.92 -5.55 5.48
CA LYS A 190 22.55 -4.23 5.46
C LYS A 190 24.03 -4.30 5.94
N ASN A 191 24.39 -5.28 6.76
CA ASN A 191 25.75 -5.39 7.33
C ASN A 191 26.72 -6.11 6.39
N ALA A 192 26.25 -6.77 5.33
CA ALA A 192 27.10 -7.42 4.35
C ALA A 192 28.00 -6.42 3.60
N ASP A 193 29.21 -6.82 3.25
CA ASP A 193 30.13 -6.02 2.42
C ASP A 193 29.64 -5.93 0.96
N GLU A 194 28.95 -6.95 0.48
CA GLU A 194 28.28 -6.98 -0.82
C GLU A 194 26.79 -7.25 -0.64
N ILE A 195 25.95 -6.32 -1.11
CA ILE A 195 24.49 -6.37 -1.03
C ILE A 195 23.94 -6.61 -2.45
N THR A 196 23.30 -7.75 -2.66
CA THR A 196 22.60 -8.04 -3.90
C THR A 196 21.12 -7.77 -3.70
N LEU A 197 20.59 -6.79 -4.43
CA LEU A 197 19.17 -6.42 -4.36
C LEU A 197 18.35 -7.24 -5.35
N ARG A 198 17.23 -7.78 -4.88
CA ARG A 198 16.18 -8.26 -5.77
C ARG A 198 15.41 -7.06 -6.34
N ASP A 199 14.73 -7.27 -7.46
CA ASP A 199 14.02 -6.17 -8.13
C ASP A 199 13.00 -5.49 -7.22
N GLU A 200 12.25 -6.27 -6.44
CA GLU A 200 11.25 -5.78 -5.50
C GLU A 200 11.82 -5.02 -4.30
N ASP A 201 13.09 -5.26 -3.94
CA ASP A 201 13.72 -4.67 -2.76
C ASP A 201 14.30 -3.26 -3.01
N TYR A 202 14.39 -2.84 -4.27
CA TYR A 202 15.01 -1.57 -4.63
C TYR A 202 14.35 -0.36 -3.97
N GLY A 203 13.03 -0.34 -3.84
CA GLY A 203 12.32 0.78 -3.24
C GLY A 203 12.70 1.00 -1.77
N VAL A 204 12.72 -0.08 -1.00
CA VAL A 204 13.14 -0.06 0.43
C VAL A 204 14.61 0.33 0.54
N PHE A 205 15.47 -0.28 -0.28
CA PHE A 205 16.89 0.05 -0.31
C PHE A 205 17.11 1.53 -0.61
N TYR A 206 16.39 2.09 -1.60
CA TYR A 206 16.53 3.50 -1.97
C TYR A 206 16.18 4.45 -0.82
N LEU A 207 15.10 4.19 -0.09
CA LEU A 207 14.75 5.00 1.07
C LEU A 207 15.83 4.90 2.15
N ASP A 208 16.22 3.68 2.52
CA ASP A 208 17.19 3.48 3.60
C ASP A 208 18.58 4.06 3.27
N ILE A 209 19.08 3.94 2.04
CA ILE A 209 20.36 4.53 1.65
C ILE A 209 20.29 6.06 1.53
N MET A 210 19.13 6.63 1.21
CA MET A 210 18.95 8.08 1.18
C MET A 210 18.86 8.68 2.58
N ASP A 211 18.25 7.99 3.53
CA ASP A 211 18.12 8.42 4.93
C ASP A 211 19.41 8.13 5.72
N HIS A 212 20.11 7.03 5.43
CA HIS A 212 21.29 6.55 6.16
C HIS A 212 22.46 6.23 5.22
N PRO A 213 22.94 7.19 4.40
CA PRO A 213 23.96 6.88 3.37
C PRO A 213 25.30 6.41 3.95
N ASP A 214 25.66 6.89 5.14
CA ASP A 214 26.93 6.51 5.79
C ASP A 214 26.99 5.03 6.19
N ASP A 215 25.85 4.37 6.41
CA ASP A 215 25.78 2.94 6.73
C ASP A 215 26.19 2.05 5.53
N TYR A 216 26.13 2.60 4.34
CA TYR A 216 26.47 1.91 3.08
C TYR A 216 27.85 2.25 2.55
N LYS A 217 28.55 3.20 3.17
CA LYS A 217 29.85 3.66 2.71
C LYS A 217 30.87 2.53 2.65
N GLY A 218 31.53 2.37 1.50
CA GLY A 218 32.51 1.33 1.24
C GLY A 218 31.94 -0.03 0.83
N LYS A 219 30.60 -0.22 0.94
CA LYS A 219 29.95 -1.46 0.54
C LYS A 219 29.74 -1.52 -0.97
N THR A 220 29.67 -2.73 -1.49
CA THR A 220 29.34 -3.00 -2.89
C THR A 220 27.87 -3.35 -3.01
N ILE A 221 27.15 -2.70 -3.92
CA ILE A 221 25.77 -3.00 -4.23
C ILE A 221 25.61 -3.52 -5.66
N ARG A 222 24.73 -4.50 -5.83
CA ARG A 222 24.39 -5.10 -7.12
C ARG A 222 22.88 -5.00 -7.34
N PHE A 223 22.47 -4.37 -8.45
CA PHE A 223 21.05 -4.17 -8.79
C PHE A 223 20.83 -3.91 -10.27
N LYS A 224 19.60 -4.06 -10.72
CA LYS A 224 19.16 -3.63 -12.05
C LYS A 224 18.72 -2.17 -12.00
N ALA A 225 19.29 -1.35 -12.88
CA ALA A 225 19.02 0.07 -12.96
C ALA A 225 18.43 0.47 -14.31
N TYR A 226 17.48 1.39 -14.29
CA TYR A 226 17.10 2.18 -15.45
C TYR A 226 18.08 3.33 -15.60
N VAL A 227 18.67 3.47 -16.77
CA VAL A 227 19.72 4.46 -17.04
C VAL A 227 19.09 5.83 -17.39
N CYS A 228 19.36 6.84 -16.59
CA CYS A 228 18.98 8.22 -16.90
C CYS A 228 20.23 9.07 -17.17
N GLN A 229 20.42 9.47 -18.44
CA GLN A 229 21.42 10.46 -18.80
C GLN A 229 20.81 11.86 -18.61
N THR A 230 21.44 12.70 -17.82
CA THR A 230 20.97 14.07 -17.53
C THR A 230 22.14 15.04 -17.44
N ASP A 231 21.92 16.28 -17.87
CA ASP A 231 22.90 17.36 -17.79
C ASP A 231 23.22 17.77 -16.32
N ARG A 232 22.41 17.32 -15.37
CA ARG A 232 22.67 17.52 -13.93
C ARG A 232 23.72 16.57 -13.38
N ALA A 233 23.93 15.42 -14.03
CA ALA A 233 24.98 14.48 -13.65
C ALA A 233 26.35 14.95 -14.19
N PRO A 234 27.44 14.79 -13.43
CA PRO A 234 28.79 15.12 -13.89
C PRO A 234 29.22 14.29 -15.10
N LYS A 235 30.20 14.78 -15.84
CA LYS A 235 30.81 14.02 -16.94
C LYS A 235 31.34 12.66 -16.43
N GLY A 236 31.06 11.59 -17.17
CA GLY A 236 31.44 10.24 -16.76
C GLY A 236 30.46 9.59 -15.78
N CYS A 237 29.34 10.26 -15.49
CA CYS A 237 28.28 9.74 -14.64
C CYS A 237 26.97 9.62 -15.39
N PHE A 238 26.12 8.73 -14.88
CA PHE A 238 24.68 8.66 -15.20
C PHE A 238 23.90 8.52 -13.89
N VAL A 239 22.60 8.67 -13.93
CA VAL A 239 21.76 8.37 -12.78
C VAL A 239 21.24 6.94 -12.94
N ALA A 240 21.56 6.09 -11.97
CA ALA A 240 21.15 4.68 -11.91
C ALA A 240 19.97 4.56 -10.94
N GLY A 241 18.80 4.13 -11.42
CA GLY A 241 17.61 4.11 -10.58
C GLY A 241 16.49 3.24 -11.10
N ARG A 242 15.34 3.36 -10.47
CA ARG A 242 14.08 2.70 -10.85
C ARG A 242 12.93 3.69 -10.75
N PHE A 243 11.86 3.42 -11.46
CA PHE A 243 10.60 4.12 -11.23
C PHE A 243 9.89 3.51 -10.03
N ALA A 244 9.51 4.36 -9.08
CA ALA A 244 8.78 3.96 -7.90
C ALA A 244 7.38 4.58 -7.87
N MET A 245 6.42 3.83 -7.38
CA MET A 245 5.05 4.28 -7.17
C MET A 245 4.72 4.20 -5.68
N THR A 246 4.11 5.25 -5.13
CA THR A 246 3.70 5.31 -3.72
C THR A 246 2.27 4.79 -3.55
N CYS A 247 1.31 5.38 -4.24
CA CYS A 247 -0.10 5.02 -4.07
C CYS A 247 -0.87 4.90 -5.40
N CYS A 248 -0.51 5.64 -6.43
CA CYS A 248 -1.22 5.62 -7.72
C CYS A 248 -0.31 5.97 -8.90
N ALA A 249 -0.82 5.78 -10.12
CA ALA A 249 -0.05 6.03 -11.34
C ALA A 249 0.40 7.51 -11.50
N GLU A 250 -0.25 8.45 -10.81
CA GLU A 250 0.11 9.87 -10.84
C GLU A 250 1.34 10.17 -9.95
N ASP A 251 1.68 9.28 -9.02
CA ASP A 251 2.81 9.41 -8.08
C ASP A 251 4.09 8.73 -8.56
N ILE A 252 4.12 8.23 -9.80
CA ILE A 252 5.32 7.57 -10.32
C ILE A 252 6.48 8.56 -10.37
N THR A 253 7.52 8.28 -9.61
CA THR A 253 8.74 9.10 -9.57
C THR A 253 9.96 8.26 -9.88
N TYR A 254 10.98 8.92 -10.44
CA TYR A 254 12.26 8.27 -10.72
C TYR A 254 13.19 8.40 -9.52
N CYS A 255 13.52 7.28 -8.89
CA CYS A 255 14.36 7.14 -7.72
C CYS A 255 15.74 6.66 -8.14
N GLY A 256 16.72 7.56 -8.19
CA GLY A 256 18.04 7.22 -8.72
C GLY A 256 19.17 7.89 -7.97
N MET A 257 20.35 7.27 -8.09
CA MET A 257 21.61 7.71 -7.50
C MET A 257 22.63 8.01 -8.58
N VAL A 258 23.51 8.97 -8.33
CA VAL A 258 24.61 9.28 -9.26
C VAL A 258 25.58 8.10 -9.28
N CYS A 259 25.86 7.60 -10.48
CA CYS A 259 26.77 6.49 -10.72
C CYS A 259 27.88 6.91 -11.69
N GLU A 260 29.11 6.95 -11.21
CA GLU A 260 30.32 7.17 -11.99
C GLU A 260 30.75 5.86 -12.64
N ALA A 261 30.92 5.83 -13.96
CA ALA A 261 31.32 4.63 -14.69
C ALA A 261 32.19 4.99 -15.89
N ALA A 262 33.23 4.20 -16.14
CA ALA A 262 34.15 4.40 -17.26
C ALA A 262 33.44 4.38 -18.63
N ASN A 263 32.35 3.62 -18.72
CA ASN A 263 31.51 3.46 -19.91
C ASN A 263 30.17 4.20 -19.82
N ALA A 264 30.01 5.17 -18.92
CA ALA A 264 28.75 5.89 -18.72
C ALA A 264 28.16 6.42 -20.02
N ALA A 265 29.00 7.00 -20.90
CA ALA A 265 28.57 7.55 -22.19
C ALA A 265 28.12 6.48 -23.20
N ALA A 266 28.49 5.23 -23.01
CA ALA A 266 28.10 4.12 -23.88
C ALA A 266 26.77 3.45 -23.46
N LEU A 267 26.27 3.76 -22.26
CA LEU A 267 24.97 3.27 -21.79
C LEU A 267 23.84 4.13 -22.38
N PRO A 268 22.93 3.58 -23.17
CA PRO A 268 21.87 4.37 -23.77
C PRO A 268 20.95 4.99 -22.70
N HIS A 269 20.55 6.24 -22.91
CA HIS A 269 19.50 6.85 -22.11
C HIS A 269 18.21 6.07 -22.26
N ARG A 270 17.50 5.83 -21.13
CA ARG A 270 16.25 5.06 -21.08
C ARG A 270 16.43 3.58 -21.43
N SER A 271 17.55 3.00 -21.05
CA SER A 271 17.81 1.56 -21.15
C SER A 271 18.01 0.93 -19.77
N TRP A 272 18.02 -0.38 -19.73
CA TRP A 272 18.32 -1.14 -18.53
C TRP A 272 19.80 -1.52 -18.47
N ALA A 273 20.34 -1.54 -17.27
CA ALA A 273 21.71 -1.96 -16.99
C ALA A 273 21.80 -2.80 -15.71
N ASP A 274 22.67 -3.80 -15.74
CA ASP A 274 23.10 -4.50 -14.54
C ASP A 274 24.28 -3.73 -13.95
N VAL A 275 24.10 -3.20 -12.73
CA VAL A 275 25.07 -2.34 -12.05
C VAL A 275 25.64 -3.06 -10.83
N VAL A 276 26.97 -3.05 -10.74
CA VAL A 276 27.73 -3.40 -9.54
C VAL A 276 28.57 -2.19 -9.20
N ALA A 277 28.36 -1.59 -8.04
CA ALA A 277 29.02 -0.35 -7.68
C ALA A 277 29.37 -0.29 -6.19
N THR A 278 30.47 0.38 -5.88
CA THR A 278 30.85 0.72 -4.51
C THR A 278 30.18 2.04 -4.12
N VAL A 279 29.69 2.11 -2.89
CA VAL A 279 29.03 3.30 -2.34
C VAL A 279 30.05 4.21 -1.65
N ASP A 280 29.97 5.50 -1.95
CA ASP A 280 30.60 6.59 -1.19
C ASP A 280 29.51 7.62 -0.83
N VAL A 281 29.82 8.58 0.01
CA VAL A 281 28.92 9.67 0.39
C VAL A 281 29.54 10.99 -0.03
N ARG A 282 28.84 11.74 -0.91
CA ARG A 282 29.33 13.00 -1.47
C ARG A 282 28.28 14.08 -1.44
N LYS A 283 28.71 15.35 -1.26
CA LYS A 283 27.83 16.51 -1.47
C LYS A 283 27.78 16.82 -2.96
N HIS A 284 26.58 16.86 -3.51
CA HIS A 284 26.35 17.23 -4.91
C HIS A 284 25.01 17.94 -5.05
N ALA A 285 24.88 18.84 -6.04
CA ALA A 285 23.67 19.63 -6.27
C ALA A 285 22.40 18.81 -6.63
N ILE A 286 22.56 17.53 -6.95
CA ILE A 286 21.43 16.59 -7.16
C ILE A 286 20.74 16.23 -5.84
N TYR A 287 21.48 16.31 -4.72
CA TYR A 287 20.98 16.01 -3.38
C TYR A 287 20.82 17.31 -2.58
N GLU A 288 19.88 17.38 -1.67
CA GLU A 288 19.72 18.52 -0.75
C GLU A 288 20.84 18.60 0.29
N GLY A 289 21.66 17.55 0.39
CA GLY A 289 22.78 17.40 1.33
C GLY A 289 23.82 16.39 0.84
N PRO A 290 24.55 15.74 1.76
CA PRO A 290 25.34 14.57 1.43
C PRO A 290 24.41 13.44 0.97
N GLY A 291 24.76 12.77 -0.13
CA GLY A 291 23.96 11.69 -0.67
C GLY A 291 24.83 10.54 -1.21
N PRO A 292 24.23 9.38 -1.51
CA PRO A 292 24.93 8.21 -1.98
C PRO A 292 25.55 8.46 -3.36
N TRP A 293 26.82 8.17 -3.49
CA TRP A 293 27.57 8.25 -4.73
C TRP A 293 28.09 6.88 -5.10
N LEU A 294 27.69 6.39 -6.25
CA LEU A 294 28.07 5.08 -6.74
C LEU A 294 29.30 5.19 -7.65
N THR A 295 30.30 4.35 -7.43
CA THR A 295 31.41 4.14 -8.35
C THR A 295 31.28 2.74 -8.92
N ALA A 296 30.96 2.64 -10.21
CA ALA A 296 30.72 1.36 -10.84
C ALA A 296 31.98 0.52 -10.92
N VAL A 297 31.91 -0.69 -10.37
CA VAL A 297 32.84 -1.78 -10.65
C VAL A 297 32.56 -2.36 -12.04
N SER A 298 31.25 -2.49 -12.33
CA SER A 298 30.74 -2.81 -13.67
C SER A 298 29.35 -2.19 -13.87
N ALA A 299 29.10 -1.75 -15.10
CA ALA A 299 27.78 -1.32 -15.57
C ALA A 299 27.61 -1.81 -17.00
N THR A 300 26.78 -2.83 -17.19
CA THR A 300 26.60 -3.47 -18.50
C THR A 300 25.15 -3.40 -18.93
N PRO A 301 24.85 -3.28 -20.24
CA PRO A 301 23.48 -3.41 -20.71
C PRO A 301 22.84 -4.69 -20.18
N GLY A 302 21.64 -4.57 -19.64
CA GLY A 302 20.86 -5.65 -19.05
C GLY A 302 19.45 -5.69 -19.59
N ASP A 303 18.75 -6.79 -19.31
CA ASP A 303 17.35 -6.93 -19.67
C ASP A 303 16.42 -6.20 -18.67
N MET A 304 15.26 -5.77 -19.16
CA MET A 304 14.21 -5.23 -18.33
C MET A 304 13.81 -6.24 -17.24
N PRO A 305 13.68 -5.84 -15.97
CA PRO A 305 13.20 -6.72 -14.92
C PRO A 305 11.75 -7.15 -15.16
N ALA A 306 11.31 -8.21 -14.48
CA ALA A 306 9.94 -8.70 -14.58
C ALA A 306 8.92 -7.64 -14.15
N GLU A 307 9.28 -6.81 -13.17
CA GLU A 307 8.50 -5.66 -12.72
C GLU A 307 9.29 -4.38 -12.96
N GLU A 308 8.76 -3.52 -13.84
CA GLU A 308 9.40 -2.24 -14.16
C GLU A 308 9.30 -1.24 -13.01
N LEU A 309 8.14 -1.22 -12.34
CA LEU A 309 7.87 -0.37 -11.19
C LEU A 309 8.27 -1.06 -9.89
N VAL A 310 8.86 -0.28 -9.00
CA VAL A 310 9.09 -0.69 -7.61
C VAL A 310 8.20 0.13 -6.67
N TYR A 311 8.15 -0.30 -5.41
CA TYR A 311 7.27 0.34 -4.44
C TYR A 311 8.05 0.72 -3.21
N PHE A 312 7.71 1.86 -2.62
CA PHE A 312 8.19 2.23 -1.31
C PHE A 312 7.43 1.42 -0.27
N LEU A 313 8.18 0.65 0.51
CA LEU A 313 7.66 -0.03 1.68
C LEU A 313 7.92 0.90 2.86
N ARG A 314 6.87 1.25 3.60
CA ARG A 314 7.00 1.82 4.94
C ARG A 314 6.68 0.76 5.95
#